data_60356d96d1c9ccfe98418c30364a46dc
#
_entry.id   60356d96d1c9ccfe98418c30364a46dc
#
_cell.length_a   1.000
_cell.length_b   1.000
_cell.length_c   1.000
_cell.angle_alpha   90.00
_cell.angle_beta   90.00
_cell.angle_gamma   90.00
#
_symmetry.space_group_name_H-M   'P 1'
#
loop_
_entity.id
_entity.type
_entity.pdbx_description
1 polymer ?
#
loop_
_entity_poly.entity_id
_entity_poly.type
_entity_poly.pdbx_seq_one_letter_code
_entity_poly.pdbx_strand_id
1 'polypeptide(L)'
;MKNQTYHNEQIVKNTAKLRNVLKDFPDFALDFFTGIENKTSALTRLNYAYDLRTFFKWAVQETNLFRGKEVFDLEVSDLEKFHTTHFERYMSYLTSYTDENGEIITNGERGKARKLAAVRSFFKYYFRREMIKVDLASKIEMPKLHDKPIIKLEEDEMYKFLDTVENGYGLSGHEKGFHKHTKVRDTAIMTLLLGTGLRVSECVGLNIEDLDFKINALKVTRKGGNQVILYFNDEVKLALYNWLEERACNPILVDEPALFTSLQNKRISTRAVEKLVKKYAGIVTPLKHITPHKLRSTYGTRLYHETQDIYVVADVLGHRDVNTTKKHYAAISDEIRRQASKAVTLRK
;
A
#
# COMPACT_ATOMS: atom_id res chain seq x y z
N MET A 1 14.11 -2.06 25.81
CA MET A 1 13.28 -2.28 24.60
C MET A 1 14.07 -2.00 23.30
N LYS A 2 15.32 -2.50 23.18
CA LYS A 2 16.26 -2.08 22.13
C LYS A 2 16.28 -2.94 20.84
N ASN A 3 15.33 -3.86 20.61
CA ASN A 3 15.37 -4.73 19.40
C ASN A 3 13.98 -4.99 18.79
N GLN A 4 13.07 -4.00 18.78
CA GLN A 4 11.84 -4.16 18.01
C GLN A 4 12.12 -3.74 16.57
N THR A 5 11.89 -4.64 15.61
CA THR A 5 11.94 -4.30 14.18
C THR A 5 10.84 -3.28 13.87
N TYR A 6 11.06 -2.42 12.87
CA TYR A 6 10.05 -1.47 12.39
C TYR A 6 8.69 -2.14 12.13
N HIS A 7 8.70 -3.38 11.65
CA HIS A 7 7.48 -4.16 11.44
C HIS A 7 6.69 -4.37 12.74
N ASN A 8 7.37 -4.74 13.82
CA ASN A 8 6.75 -4.94 15.13
C ASN A 8 6.22 -3.63 15.73
N GLU A 9 6.94 -2.52 15.55
CA GLU A 9 6.47 -1.20 15.96
C GLU A 9 5.16 -0.82 15.25
N GLN A 10 5.06 -1.10 13.94
CA GLN A 10 3.82 -0.86 13.18
C GLN A 10 2.67 -1.75 13.65
N ILE A 11 2.94 -3.02 14.01
CA ILE A 11 1.91 -3.91 14.60
C ILE A 11 1.38 -3.32 15.89
N VAL A 12 2.26 -2.94 16.81
CA VAL A 12 1.89 -2.33 18.12
C VAL A 12 1.06 -1.06 17.89
N LYS A 13 1.54 -0.16 17.04
CA LYS A 13 0.86 1.10 16.72
C LYS A 13 -0.54 0.88 16.11
N ASN A 14 -0.66 -0.04 15.18
CA ASN A 14 -1.95 -0.33 14.54
C ASN A 14 -2.90 -1.05 15.50
N THR A 15 -2.40 -1.92 16.38
CA THR A 15 -3.19 -2.57 17.42
C THR A 15 -3.73 -1.57 18.43
N ALA A 16 -2.90 -0.61 18.87
CA ALA A 16 -3.33 0.46 19.77
C ALA A 16 -4.45 1.32 19.13
N LYS A 17 -4.29 1.68 17.86
CA LYS A 17 -5.32 2.41 17.11
C LYS A 17 -6.61 1.59 16.96
N LEU A 18 -6.49 0.30 16.65
CA LEU A 18 -7.64 -0.60 16.55
C LEU A 18 -8.40 -0.63 17.87
N ARG A 19 -7.73 -0.86 18.99
CA ARG A 19 -8.37 -0.86 20.33
C ARG A 19 -9.10 0.45 20.63
N ASN A 20 -8.55 1.57 20.18
CA ASN A 20 -9.23 2.85 20.38
C ASN A 20 -10.50 2.99 19.53
N VAL A 21 -10.46 2.55 18.26
CA VAL A 21 -11.64 2.58 17.37
C VAL A 21 -12.73 1.63 17.86
N LEU A 22 -12.35 0.48 18.46
CA LEU A 22 -13.31 -0.52 18.94
C LEU A 22 -14.08 -0.10 20.21
N LYS A 23 -13.70 0.98 20.87
CA LYS A 23 -14.47 1.52 22.01
C LYS A 23 -15.88 1.97 21.62
N ASP A 24 -16.08 2.33 20.35
CA ASP A 24 -17.36 2.81 19.81
C ASP A 24 -18.17 1.66 19.19
N PHE A 25 -17.77 0.40 19.42
CA PHE A 25 -18.42 -0.77 18.83
C PHE A 25 -19.28 -1.52 19.86
N PRO A 26 -20.32 -2.24 19.40
CA PRO A 26 -21.07 -3.14 20.28
C PRO A 26 -20.17 -4.32 20.70
N ASP A 27 -20.38 -4.83 21.93
CA ASP A 27 -19.54 -5.86 22.52
C ASP A 27 -19.36 -7.09 21.64
N PHE A 28 -20.43 -7.56 21.01
CA PHE A 28 -20.34 -8.73 20.16
C PHE A 28 -19.37 -8.53 18.99
N ALA A 29 -19.19 -7.29 18.49
CA ALA A 29 -18.28 -7.04 17.39
C ALA A 29 -16.81 -7.27 17.76
N LEU A 30 -16.46 -7.23 19.04
CA LEU A 30 -15.09 -7.53 19.52
C LEU A 30 -14.71 -8.98 19.24
N ASP A 31 -15.68 -9.90 19.30
CA ASP A 31 -15.49 -11.32 18.99
C ASP A 31 -15.04 -11.54 17.56
N PHE A 32 -15.59 -10.76 16.62
CA PHE A 32 -15.15 -10.79 15.22
C PHE A 32 -13.68 -10.43 15.09
N PHE A 33 -13.26 -9.31 15.69
CA PHE A 33 -11.86 -8.84 15.58
C PHE A 33 -10.86 -9.79 16.23
N THR A 34 -11.24 -10.43 17.33
CA THR A 34 -10.48 -11.49 17.99
C THR A 34 -10.42 -12.74 17.11
N GLY A 35 -11.56 -13.16 16.58
CA GLY A 35 -11.66 -14.37 15.77
C GLY A 35 -10.96 -14.35 14.42
N ILE A 36 -10.67 -13.14 13.89
CA ILE A 36 -9.91 -13.00 12.63
C ILE A 36 -8.43 -12.67 12.86
N GLU A 37 -7.96 -12.56 14.12
CA GLU A 37 -6.61 -12.11 14.45
C GLU A 37 -5.53 -12.96 13.80
N ASN A 38 -5.64 -14.27 13.91
CA ASN A 38 -4.64 -15.20 13.35
C ASN A 38 -4.59 -15.25 11.81
N LYS A 39 -5.59 -14.66 11.14
CA LYS A 39 -5.71 -14.70 9.67
C LYS A 39 -5.44 -13.35 9.01
N THR A 40 -5.36 -12.27 9.81
CA THR A 40 -5.28 -10.91 9.30
C THR A 40 -4.22 -10.10 10.01
N SER A 41 -3.59 -9.15 9.29
CA SER A 41 -2.68 -8.21 9.91
C SER A 41 -3.42 -7.17 10.76
N ALA A 42 -2.73 -6.60 11.77
CA ALA A 42 -3.28 -5.51 12.58
C ALA A 42 -3.80 -4.33 11.74
N LEU A 43 -3.11 -3.99 10.64
CA LEU A 43 -3.56 -2.95 9.71
C LEU A 43 -4.85 -3.35 8.97
N THR A 44 -4.99 -4.62 8.58
CA THR A 44 -6.22 -5.12 7.94
C THR A 44 -7.40 -5.02 8.91
N ARG A 45 -7.21 -5.44 10.17
CA ARG A 45 -8.24 -5.33 11.21
C ARG A 45 -8.62 -3.86 11.47
N LEU A 46 -7.63 -2.96 11.55
CA LEU A 46 -7.88 -1.53 11.71
C LEU A 46 -8.71 -0.96 10.55
N ASN A 47 -8.39 -1.32 9.31
CA ASN A 47 -9.18 -0.91 8.15
C ASN A 47 -10.61 -1.48 8.19
N TYR A 48 -10.77 -2.73 8.59
CA TYR A 48 -12.09 -3.33 8.80
C TYR A 48 -12.88 -2.58 9.88
N ALA A 49 -12.23 -2.17 10.97
CA ALA A 49 -12.88 -1.39 12.01
C ALA A 49 -13.39 -0.05 11.46
N TYR A 50 -12.60 0.68 10.69
CA TYR A 50 -13.07 1.93 10.06
C TYR A 50 -14.25 1.69 9.10
N ASP A 51 -14.19 0.62 8.29
CA ASP A 51 -15.26 0.31 7.34
C ASP A 51 -16.55 -0.13 8.03
N LEU A 52 -16.45 -0.97 9.07
CA LEU A 52 -17.60 -1.42 9.87
C LEU A 52 -18.17 -0.28 10.72
N ARG A 53 -17.34 0.63 11.24
CA ARG A 53 -17.83 1.83 11.93
C ARG A 53 -18.72 2.69 11.00
N THR A 54 -18.30 2.86 9.74
CA THR A 54 -19.13 3.55 8.74
C THR A 54 -20.45 2.82 8.51
N PHE A 55 -20.43 1.47 8.45
CA PHE A 55 -21.63 0.66 8.26
C PHE A 55 -22.60 0.75 9.45
N PHE A 56 -22.13 0.59 10.67
CA PHE A 56 -22.97 0.66 11.86
C PHE A 56 -23.55 2.05 12.07
N LYS A 57 -22.77 3.12 11.88
CA LYS A 57 -23.26 4.50 11.95
C LYS A 57 -24.36 4.73 10.92
N TRP A 58 -24.16 4.33 9.67
CA TRP A 58 -25.19 4.39 8.65
C TRP A 58 -26.45 3.61 9.06
N ALA A 59 -26.30 2.40 9.61
CA ALA A 59 -27.42 1.57 10.00
C ALA A 59 -28.30 2.22 11.08
N VAL A 60 -27.67 2.86 12.07
CA VAL A 60 -28.34 3.52 13.18
C VAL A 60 -28.92 4.88 12.77
N GLN A 61 -28.17 5.70 12.00
CA GLN A 61 -28.51 7.08 11.71
C GLN A 61 -29.41 7.23 10.48
N GLU A 62 -29.19 6.43 9.45
CA GLU A 62 -29.82 6.58 8.13
C GLU A 62 -30.93 5.55 7.86
N THR A 63 -31.18 4.65 8.82
CA THR A 63 -32.24 3.65 8.67
C THR A 63 -33.24 3.72 9.85
N ASN A 64 -34.46 3.24 9.61
CA ASN A 64 -35.44 3.07 10.68
C ASN A 64 -35.29 1.74 11.45
N LEU A 65 -34.30 0.89 11.09
CA LEU A 65 -34.12 -0.44 11.68
C LEU A 65 -33.80 -0.36 13.18
N PHE A 66 -33.04 0.65 13.58
CA PHE A 66 -32.51 0.79 14.93
C PHE A 66 -32.86 2.15 15.55
N ARG A 67 -34.04 2.64 15.26
CA ARG A 67 -34.50 3.93 15.76
C ARG A 67 -34.43 3.99 17.28
N GLY A 68 -33.69 4.97 17.81
CA GLY A 68 -33.50 5.17 19.25
C GLY A 68 -32.40 4.31 19.88
N LYS A 69 -31.64 3.54 19.08
CA LYS A 69 -30.42 2.85 19.53
C LYS A 69 -29.17 3.63 19.12
N GLU A 70 -28.13 3.55 19.93
CA GLU A 70 -26.79 3.92 19.55
C GLU A 70 -26.02 2.68 19.02
N VAL A 71 -24.85 2.90 18.41
CA VAL A 71 -24.07 1.78 17.83
C VAL A 71 -23.69 0.73 18.87
N PHE A 72 -23.36 1.14 20.08
CA PHE A 72 -22.98 0.24 21.17
C PHE A 72 -24.16 -0.55 21.77
N ASP A 73 -25.41 -0.13 21.54
CA ASP A 73 -26.61 -0.85 21.98
C ASP A 73 -27.02 -1.98 21.05
N LEU A 74 -26.33 -2.14 19.93
CA LEU A 74 -26.63 -3.20 18.99
C LEU A 74 -26.25 -4.56 19.56
N GLU A 75 -27.07 -5.55 19.29
CA GLU A 75 -26.86 -6.95 19.63
C GLU A 75 -26.67 -7.82 18.39
N VAL A 76 -26.11 -9.02 18.55
CA VAL A 76 -25.95 -9.94 17.42
C VAL A 76 -27.26 -10.28 16.73
N SER A 77 -28.37 -10.35 17.49
CA SER A 77 -29.74 -10.57 17.00
C SER A 77 -30.21 -9.45 16.03
N ASP A 78 -29.67 -8.24 16.20
CA ASP A 78 -29.98 -7.11 15.31
C ASP A 78 -29.45 -7.33 13.88
N LEU A 79 -28.45 -8.19 13.70
CA LEU A 79 -27.94 -8.54 12.37
C LEU A 79 -28.99 -9.27 11.52
N GLU A 80 -29.94 -9.97 12.14
CA GLU A 80 -31.04 -10.67 11.43
C GLU A 80 -32.14 -9.72 10.94
N LYS A 81 -32.18 -8.46 11.41
CA LYS A 81 -33.12 -7.43 10.95
C LYS A 81 -32.75 -6.84 9.58
N PHE A 82 -31.51 -7.02 9.15
CA PHE A 82 -31.12 -6.57 7.81
C PHE A 82 -31.76 -7.40 6.72
N HIS A 83 -32.08 -6.76 5.61
CA HIS A 83 -32.50 -7.37 4.34
C HIS A 83 -31.52 -6.99 3.25
N THR A 84 -31.50 -7.69 2.12
CA THR A 84 -30.64 -7.39 0.97
C THR A 84 -30.76 -5.93 0.52
N THR A 85 -31.98 -5.37 0.52
CA THR A 85 -32.23 -3.98 0.17
C THR A 85 -31.52 -2.97 1.07
N HIS A 86 -31.25 -3.30 2.34
CA HIS A 86 -30.48 -2.42 3.21
C HIS A 86 -29.02 -2.33 2.76
N PHE A 87 -28.42 -3.43 2.35
CA PHE A 87 -27.05 -3.40 1.82
C PHE A 87 -26.96 -2.64 0.48
N GLU A 88 -27.98 -2.77 -0.38
CA GLU A 88 -28.08 -1.99 -1.62
C GLU A 88 -28.16 -0.48 -1.32
N ARG A 89 -28.99 -0.09 -0.34
CA ARG A 89 -29.08 1.30 0.14
C ARG A 89 -27.75 1.77 0.74
N TYR A 90 -27.06 0.92 1.50
CA TYR A 90 -25.72 1.22 2.00
C TYR A 90 -24.73 1.47 0.87
N MET A 91 -24.76 0.66 -0.20
CA MET A 91 -23.90 0.86 -1.36
C MET A 91 -24.21 2.17 -2.09
N SER A 92 -25.47 2.58 -2.14
CA SER A 92 -25.88 3.89 -2.67
C SER A 92 -25.39 5.03 -1.76
N TYR A 93 -25.57 4.93 -0.44
CA TYR A 93 -25.09 5.89 0.55
C TYR A 93 -23.58 6.11 0.44
N LEU A 94 -22.79 5.06 0.24
CA LEU A 94 -21.36 5.16 0.08
C LEU A 94 -20.90 5.98 -1.12
N THR A 95 -21.77 6.28 -2.09
CA THR A 95 -21.42 7.13 -3.24
C THR A 95 -20.98 8.50 -2.77
N SER A 96 -21.75 9.08 -1.83
CA SER A 96 -21.43 10.36 -1.19
C SER A 96 -22.14 10.42 0.15
N TYR A 97 -21.43 10.71 1.21
CA TYR A 97 -21.98 10.92 2.56
C TYR A 97 -21.14 11.96 3.32
N THR A 98 -21.73 12.54 4.35
CA THR A 98 -21.04 13.47 5.23
C THR A 98 -20.47 12.72 6.43
N ASP A 99 -19.21 12.95 6.76
CA ASP A 99 -18.57 12.36 7.95
C ASP A 99 -18.87 13.15 9.23
N GLU A 100 -18.33 12.70 10.35
CA GLU A 100 -18.50 13.32 11.68
C GLU A 100 -17.95 14.75 11.77
N ASN A 101 -17.06 15.14 10.88
CA ASN A 101 -16.45 16.47 10.83
C ASN A 101 -17.21 17.40 9.87
N GLY A 102 -18.30 16.93 9.25
CA GLY A 102 -19.04 17.66 8.24
C GLY A 102 -18.40 17.63 6.84
N GLU A 103 -17.36 16.80 6.63
CA GLU A 103 -16.70 16.67 5.34
C GLU A 103 -17.46 15.71 4.41
N ILE A 104 -17.63 16.10 3.15
CA ILE A 104 -18.24 15.23 2.14
C ILE A 104 -17.24 14.18 1.70
N ILE A 105 -17.54 12.91 1.99
CA ILE A 105 -16.76 11.76 1.60
C ILE A 105 -17.39 11.09 0.38
N THR A 106 -16.61 10.89 -0.68
CA THR A 106 -17.03 10.16 -1.88
C THR A 106 -16.24 8.87 -2.03
N ASN A 107 -16.89 7.79 -2.49
CA ASN A 107 -16.22 6.53 -2.76
C ASN A 107 -16.45 6.11 -4.22
N GLY A 108 -15.35 5.88 -4.94
CA GLY A 108 -15.38 5.15 -6.20
C GLY A 108 -15.55 3.63 -5.98
N GLU A 109 -15.69 2.87 -7.07
CA GLU A 109 -15.97 1.43 -7.08
C GLU A 109 -15.06 0.61 -6.16
N ARG A 110 -13.73 0.91 -6.14
CA ARG A 110 -12.77 0.20 -5.27
C ARG A 110 -13.01 0.49 -3.77
N GLY A 111 -13.39 1.74 -3.45
CA GLY A 111 -13.72 2.12 -2.07
C GLY A 111 -14.97 1.41 -1.56
N LYS A 112 -16.02 1.38 -2.39
CA LYS A 112 -17.26 0.67 -2.12
C LYS A 112 -17.01 -0.83 -1.99
N ALA A 113 -16.28 -1.45 -2.93
CA ALA A 113 -15.94 -2.87 -2.89
C ALA A 113 -15.19 -3.25 -1.61
N ARG A 114 -14.22 -2.42 -1.16
CA ARG A 114 -13.48 -2.67 0.07
C ARG A 114 -14.40 -2.62 1.31
N LYS A 115 -15.26 -1.61 1.40
CA LYS A 115 -16.22 -1.46 2.51
C LYS A 115 -17.23 -2.62 2.54
N LEU A 116 -17.77 -3.01 1.40
CA LEU A 116 -18.65 -4.18 1.29
C LEU A 116 -17.93 -5.47 1.68
N ALA A 117 -16.66 -5.64 1.29
CA ALA A 117 -15.88 -6.82 1.68
C ALA A 117 -15.70 -6.93 3.21
N ALA A 118 -15.52 -5.80 3.92
CA ALA A 118 -15.47 -5.80 5.38
C ALA A 118 -16.82 -6.24 5.99
N VAL A 119 -17.93 -5.70 5.50
CA VAL A 119 -19.29 -6.07 5.95
C VAL A 119 -19.57 -7.54 5.66
N ARG A 120 -19.25 -8.05 4.46
CA ARG A 120 -19.39 -9.47 4.10
C ARG A 120 -18.56 -10.39 5.01
N SER A 121 -17.33 -9.98 5.32
CA SER A 121 -16.46 -10.73 6.24
C SER A 121 -17.06 -10.81 7.64
N PHE A 122 -17.70 -9.72 8.09
CA PHE A 122 -18.34 -9.61 9.39
C PHE A 122 -19.57 -10.51 9.47
N PHE A 123 -20.53 -10.40 8.56
CA PHE A 123 -21.73 -11.27 8.53
C PHE A 123 -21.38 -12.74 8.36
N LYS A 124 -20.42 -13.06 7.50
CA LYS A 124 -19.94 -14.44 7.31
C LYS A 124 -19.33 -15.03 8.58
N TYR A 125 -18.70 -14.23 9.42
CA TYR A 125 -18.14 -14.67 10.70
C TYR A 125 -19.25 -15.18 11.63
N TYR A 126 -20.35 -14.44 11.82
CA TYR A 126 -21.48 -14.81 12.66
C TYR A 126 -22.30 -15.94 12.06
N PHE A 127 -22.49 -15.95 10.76
CA PHE A 127 -23.14 -17.05 10.06
C PHE A 127 -22.41 -18.38 10.28
N ARG A 128 -21.10 -18.41 10.15
CA ARG A 128 -20.28 -19.62 10.39
C ARG A 128 -20.27 -20.10 11.84
N ARG A 129 -20.70 -19.28 12.76
CA ARG A 129 -20.85 -19.60 14.18
C ARG A 129 -22.30 -19.88 14.58
N GLU A 130 -23.19 -19.98 13.58
CA GLU A 130 -24.62 -20.25 13.77
C GLU A 130 -25.32 -19.19 14.66
N MET A 131 -24.73 -18.01 14.81
CA MET A 131 -25.29 -16.90 15.58
C MET A 131 -26.27 -16.05 14.77
N ILE A 132 -26.28 -16.20 13.44
CA ILE A 132 -27.31 -15.70 12.51
C ILE A 132 -27.66 -16.78 11.50
N LYS A 133 -28.91 -16.79 11.07
CA LYS A 133 -29.46 -17.86 10.22
C LYS A 133 -29.04 -17.76 8.76
N VAL A 134 -28.77 -16.53 8.27
CA VAL A 134 -28.51 -16.30 6.85
C VAL A 134 -27.41 -15.23 6.71
N ASP A 135 -26.43 -15.50 5.85
CA ASP A 135 -25.43 -14.50 5.41
C ASP A 135 -25.99 -13.70 4.22
N LEU A 136 -26.79 -12.68 4.54
CA LEU A 136 -27.41 -11.80 3.52
C LEU A 136 -26.39 -10.90 2.82
N ALA A 137 -25.33 -10.50 3.51
CA ALA A 137 -24.30 -9.64 2.93
C ALA A 137 -23.55 -10.32 1.77
N SER A 138 -23.44 -11.66 1.79
CA SER A 138 -22.79 -12.41 0.70
C SER A 138 -23.60 -12.44 -0.59
N LYS A 139 -24.92 -12.19 -0.52
CA LYS A 139 -25.82 -12.16 -1.69
C LYS A 139 -25.69 -10.89 -2.53
N ILE A 140 -25.09 -9.83 -1.98
CA ILE A 140 -24.94 -8.56 -2.69
C ILE A 140 -23.80 -8.67 -3.68
N GLU A 141 -24.02 -8.27 -4.91
CA GLU A 141 -22.97 -8.27 -5.93
C GLU A 141 -21.87 -7.25 -5.61
N MET A 142 -20.62 -7.66 -5.86
CA MET A 142 -19.48 -6.75 -5.73
C MET A 142 -19.51 -5.73 -6.88
N PRO A 143 -19.17 -4.45 -6.63
CA PRO A 143 -19.04 -3.47 -7.70
C PRO A 143 -18.09 -3.96 -8.80
N LYS A 144 -18.46 -3.74 -10.05
CA LYS A 144 -17.59 -4.04 -11.19
C LYS A 144 -16.37 -3.13 -11.15
N LEU A 145 -15.19 -3.73 -11.07
CA LEU A 145 -13.94 -2.99 -11.09
C LEU A 145 -13.44 -2.91 -12.53
N HIS A 146 -13.36 -1.70 -13.05
CA HIS A 146 -12.74 -1.49 -14.37
C HIS A 146 -11.22 -1.55 -14.25
N ASP A 147 -10.59 -2.29 -15.17
CA ASP A 147 -9.14 -2.32 -15.28
C ASP A 147 -8.64 -0.95 -15.76
N LYS A 148 -7.68 -0.41 -15.03
CA LYS A 148 -7.03 0.86 -15.39
C LYS A 148 -5.71 0.56 -16.09
N PRO A 149 -5.34 1.33 -17.12
CA PRO A 149 -4.02 1.23 -17.73
C PRO A 149 -2.91 1.29 -16.68
N ILE A 150 -1.84 0.55 -16.90
CA ILE A 150 -0.69 0.60 -16.02
C ILE A 150 0.04 1.92 -16.27
N ILE A 151 0.02 2.78 -15.26
CA ILE A 151 0.80 4.01 -15.27
C ILE A 151 2.20 3.65 -14.77
N LYS A 152 3.21 3.92 -15.59
CA LYS A 152 4.64 3.73 -15.31
C LYS A 152 5.42 4.93 -15.83
N LEU A 153 6.66 5.05 -15.42
CA LEU A 153 7.61 5.94 -16.10
C LEU A 153 8.14 5.22 -17.34
N GLU A 154 8.16 5.92 -18.45
CA GLU A 154 8.91 5.47 -19.63
C GLU A 154 10.42 5.70 -19.38
N GLU A 155 11.26 5.17 -20.26
CA GLU A 155 12.70 5.17 -20.01
C GLU A 155 13.29 6.60 -19.93
N ASP A 156 12.93 7.48 -20.84
CA ASP A 156 13.33 8.87 -20.83
C ASP A 156 12.79 9.66 -19.64
N GLU A 157 11.56 9.35 -19.21
CA GLU A 157 10.95 9.94 -18.01
C GLU A 157 11.67 9.49 -16.74
N MET A 158 12.12 8.24 -16.68
CA MET A 158 12.86 7.71 -15.54
C MET A 158 14.23 8.40 -15.39
N TYR A 159 14.98 8.58 -16.49
CA TYR A 159 16.23 9.33 -16.48
C TYR A 159 16.02 10.79 -16.03
N LYS A 160 15.05 11.48 -16.61
CA LYS A 160 14.69 12.85 -16.20
C LYS A 160 14.25 12.93 -14.74
N PHE A 161 13.55 11.90 -14.25
CA PHE A 161 13.10 11.84 -12.87
C PHE A 161 14.30 11.76 -11.91
N LEU A 162 15.25 10.84 -12.14
CA LEU A 162 16.44 10.72 -11.30
C LEU A 162 17.31 11.98 -11.40
N ASP A 163 17.51 12.53 -12.59
CA ASP A 163 18.25 13.78 -12.79
C ASP A 163 17.60 14.97 -12.06
N THR A 164 16.26 15.05 -12.07
CA THR A 164 15.51 16.07 -11.32
C THR A 164 15.68 15.89 -9.81
N VAL A 165 15.71 14.66 -9.31
CA VAL A 165 15.92 14.35 -7.89
C VAL A 165 17.33 14.77 -7.47
N GLU A 166 18.34 14.50 -8.28
CA GLU A 166 19.74 14.77 -7.99
C GLU A 166 20.07 16.27 -8.08
N ASN A 167 19.63 16.92 -9.15
CA ASN A 167 20.03 18.30 -9.48
C ASN A 167 18.99 19.35 -9.09
N GLY A 168 17.76 18.97 -8.78
CA GLY A 168 16.70 19.88 -8.36
C GLY A 168 16.14 20.74 -9.48
N TYR A 169 16.22 20.29 -10.75
CA TYR A 169 15.63 21.00 -11.87
C TYR A 169 14.11 21.16 -11.70
N GLY A 170 13.59 22.33 -12.03
CA GLY A 170 12.17 22.64 -11.94
C GLY A 170 11.61 22.85 -10.52
N LEU A 171 12.42 22.71 -9.46
CA LEU A 171 12.02 23.05 -8.10
C LEU A 171 11.87 24.56 -7.91
N SER A 172 10.87 24.96 -7.13
CA SER A 172 10.70 26.35 -6.69
C SER A 172 11.84 26.81 -5.78
N GLY A 173 12.00 28.12 -5.58
CA GLY A 173 13.05 28.68 -4.70
C GLY A 173 13.00 28.10 -3.27
N HIS A 174 11.81 27.98 -2.70
CA HIS A 174 11.60 27.39 -1.38
C HIS A 174 11.99 25.89 -1.34
N GLU A 175 11.59 25.12 -2.34
CA GLU A 175 11.94 23.70 -2.43
C GLU A 175 13.43 23.46 -2.64
N LYS A 176 14.13 24.34 -3.39
CA LYS A 176 15.59 24.31 -3.57
C LYS A 176 16.32 24.51 -2.24
N GLY A 177 15.79 25.34 -1.34
CA GLY A 177 16.34 25.51 0.01
C GLY A 177 16.40 24.19 0.79
N PHE A 178 15.32 23.41 0.78
CA PHE A 178 15.30 22.10 1.41
C PHE A 178 16.09 21.05 0.63
N HIS A 179 16.04 21.10 -0.69
CA HIS A 179 16.72 20.15 -1.56
C HIS A 179 18.24 20.10 -1.30
N LYS A 180 18.88 21.22 -1.00
CA LYS A 180 20.31 21.27 -0.65
C LYS A 180 20.70 20.30 0.48
N HIS A 181 19.78 20.06 1.43
CA HIS A 181 19.98 19.21 2.60
C HIS A 181 19.39 17.81 2.46
N THR A 182 18.68 17.53 1.37
CA THR A 182 17.97 16.27 1.23
C THR A 182 18.27 15.54 -0.07
N LYS A 183 18.98 16.18 -1.00
CA LYS A 183 19.20 15.65 -2.34
C LYS A 183 19.85 14.26 -2.34
N VAL A 184 20.91 14.06 -1.57
CA VAL A 184 21.63 12.77 -1.55
C VAL A 184 20.75 11.66 -0.99
N ARG A 185 20.03 11.93 0.10
CA ARG A 185 19.04 11.00 0.65
C ARG A 185 17.91 10.70 -0.33
N ASP A 186 17.34 11.74 -0.93
CA ASP A 186 16.20 11.61 -1.83
C ASP A 186 16.62 10.84 -3.09
N THR A 187 17.83 11.10 -3.63
CA THR A 187 18.43 10.34 -4.74
C THR A 187 18.58 8.86 -4.35
N ALA A 188 19.15 8.57 -3.18
CA ALA A 188 19.33 7.20 -2.73
C ALA A 188 17.97 6.46 -2.57
N ILE A 189 16.92 7.12 -2.05
CA ILE A 189 15.59 6.54 -1.93
C ILE A 189 15.01 6.24 -3.32
N MET A 190 15.07 7.19 -4.26
CA MET A 190 14.45 7.02 -5.58
C MET A 190 15.20 5.98 -6.42
N THR A 191 16.52 6.00 -6.40
CA THR A 191 17.35 5.01 -7.09
C THR A 191 17.13 3.61 -6.51
N LEU A 192 17.03 3.47 -5.17
CA LEU A 192 16.70 2.20 -4.53
C LEU A 192 15.32 1.68 -4.94
N LEU A 193 14.28 2.53 -4.94
CA LEU A 193 12.93 2.13 -5.33
C LEU A 193 12.85 1.71 -6.80
N LEU A 194 13.53 2.43 -7.70
CA LEU A 194 13.57 2.14 -9.13
C LEU A 194 14.49 0.96 -9.48
N GLY A 195 15.56 0.73 -8.70
CA GLY A 195 16.52 -0.34 -8.96
C GLY A 195 16.19 -1.68 -8.31
N THR A 196 15.22 -1.73 -7.37
CA THR A 196 14.86 -2.96 -6.65
C THR A 196 13.36 -3.28 -6.67
N GLY A 197 12.54 -2.32 -7.01
CA GLY A 197 11.09 -2.47 -6.95
C GLY A 197 10.52 -2.68 -5.54
N LEU A 198 11.21 -2.28 -4.48
CA LEU A 198 10.74 -2.35 -3.10
C LEU A 198 9.37 -1.66 -2.92
N ARG A 199 8.56 -2.19 -2.00
CA ARG A 199 7.39 -1.42 -1.52
C ARG A 199 7.88 -0.27 -0.65
N VAL A 200 7.18 0.85 -0.69
CA VAL A 200 7.55 2.03 0.14
C VAL A 200 7.67 1.66 1.63
N SER A 201 6.80 0.80 2.14
CA SER A 201 6.86 0.34 3.54
C SER A 201 8.08 -0.54 3.83
N GLU A 202 8.56 -1.30 2.84
CA GLU A 202 9.78 -2.09 2.93
C GLU A 202 10.99 -1.15 2.93
N CYS A 203 11.04 -0.19 2.01
CA CYS A 203 12.10 0.82 1.92
C CYS A 203 12.27 1.62 3.22
N VAL A 204 11.19 2.17 3.78
CA VAL A 204 11.27 2.94 5.03
C VAL A 204 11.57 2.07 6.25
N GLY A 205 11.32 0.76 6.15
CA GLY A 205 11.61 -0.20 7.20
C GLY A 205 13.06 -0.65 7.29
N LEU A 206 13.89 -0.37 6.28
CA LEU A 206 15.30 -0.78 6.25
C LEU A 206 16.11 -0.11 7.36
N ASN A 207 17.00 -0.91 7.93
CA ASN A 207 18.08 -0.45 8.79
C ASN A 207 19.41 -0.47 8.01
N ILE A 208 20.43 0.19 8.54
CA ILE A 208 21.78 0.14 7.97
C ILE A 208 22.32 -1.29 7.95
N GLU A 209 22.06 -2.05 9.01
CA GLU A 209 22.48 -3.45 9.16
C GLU A 209 21.83 -4.43 8.15
N ASP A 210 20.77 -3.99 7.48
CA ASP A 210 20.11 -4.81 6.44
C ASP A 210 20.87 -4.78 5.11
N LEU A 211 21.90 -3.93 4.95
CA LEU A 211 22.70 -3.79 3.74
C LEU A 211 23.95 -4.65 3.79
N ASP A 212 24.21 -5.40 2.73
CA ASP A 212 25.48 -6.10 2.49
C ASP A 212 26.10 -5.62 1.17
N PHE A 213 27.07 -4.75 1.27
CA PHE A 213 27.77 -4.21 0.12
C PHE A 213 28.81 -5.15 -0.49
N LYS A 214 29.17 -6.27 0.19
CA LYS A 214 30.08 -7.26 -0.37
C LYS A 214 29.44 -8.03 -1.51
N ILE A 215 28.15 -8.31 -1.37
CA ILE A 215 27.38 -9.07 -2.34
C ILE A 215 26.30 -8.21 -3.04
N ASN A 216 26.30 -6.89 -2.82
CA ASN A 216 25.30 -5.93 -3.33
C ASN A 216 23.86 -6.38 -3.04
N ALA A 217 23.57 -6.67 -1.78
CA ALA A 217 22.28 -7.22 -1.37
C ALA A 217 21.69 -6.45 -0.17
N LEU A 218 20.39 -6.59 0.01
CA LEU A 218 19.67 -6.07 1.16
C LEU A 218 18.66 -7.10 1.67
N LYS A 219 18.51 -7.17 3.00
CA LYS A 219 17.56 -8.02 3.67
C LYS A 219 16.27 -7.27 3.89
N VAL A 220 15.16 -7.76 3.36
CA VAL A 220 13.85 -7.11 3.40
C VAL A 220 12.85 -7.94 4.18
N THR A 221 12.17 -7.33 5.14
CA THR A 221 11.02 -7.93 5.80
C THR A 221 9.75 -7.61 5.02
N ARG A 222 9.15 -8.61 4.37
CA ARG A 222 7.93 -8.48 3.58
C ARG A 222 6.66 -8.54 4.46
N LYS A 223 5.52 -8.23 3.85
CA LYS A 223 4.20 -8.37 4.51
C LYS A 223 4.03 -9.80 5.05
N GLY A 224 3.76 -9.91 6.35
CA GLY A 224 3.62 -11.19 7.04
C GLY A 224 4.90 -11.66 7.78
N GLY A 225 5.95 -10.82 7.80
CA GLY A 225 7.18 -11.09 8.58
C GLY A 225 8.23 -11.93 7.86
N ASN A 226 7.95 -12.42 6.65
CA ASN A 226 8.93 -13.19 5.86
C ASN A 226 10.09 -12.32 5.43
N GLN A 227 11.32 -12.77 5.66
CA GLN A 227 12.53 -12.10 5.21
C GLN A 227 12.99 -12.67 3.88
N VAL A 228 13.45 -11.79 3.00
CA VAL A 228 14.02 -12.14 1.69
C VAL A 228 15.26 -11.30 1.44
N ILE A 229 16.18 -11.83 0.64
CA ILE A 229 17.34 -11.10 0.15
C ILE A 229 16.99 -10.57 -1.24
N LEU A 230 17.23 -9.28 -1.48
CA LEU A 230 17.15 -8.66 -2.79
C LEU A 230 18.52 -8.14 -3.17
N TYR A 231 18.88 -8.31 -4.43
CA TYR A 231 20.12 -7.80 -4.98
C TYR A 231 19.92 -6.46 -5.67
N PHE A 232 20.93 -5.62 -5.67
CA PHE A 232 20.91 -4.31 -6.32
C PHE A 232 22.15 -4.11 -7.18
N ASN A 233 22.04 -3.26 -8.19
CA ASN A 233 23.11 -2.93 -9.12
C ASN A 233 24.08 -1.87 -8.56
N ASP A 234 25.14 -1.57 -9.31
CA ASP A 234 26.17 -0.61 -8.89
C ASP A 234 25.65 0.82 -8.78
N GLU A 235 24.64 1.21 -9.54
CA GLU A 235 24.01 2.53 -9.46
C GLU A 235 23.33 2.72 -8.11
N VAL A 236 22.55 1.73 -7.66
CA VAL A 236 21.92 1.72 -6.33
C VAL A 236 23.01 1.69 -5.24
N LYS A 237 24.07 0.90 -5.44
CA LYS A 237 25.21 0.83 -4.52
C LYS A 237 25.82 2.21 -4.30
N LEU A 238 26.14 2.90 -5.37
CA LEU A 238 26.77 4.24 -5.33
C LEU A 238 25.86 5.24 -4.61
N ALA A 239 24.57 5.26 -4.95
CA ALA A 239 23.61 6.15 -4.32
C ALA A 239 23.47 5.90 -2.81
N LEU A 240 23.47 4.63 -2.39
CA LEU A 240 23.43 4.25 -0.98
C LEU A 240 24.72 4.62 -0.24
N TYR A 241 25.90 4.44 -0.87
CA TYR A 241 27.17 4.84 -0.29
C TYR A 241 27.21 6.35 -0.03
N ASN A 242 26.90 7.15 -1.03
CA ASN A 242 26.89 8.61 -0.92
C ASN A 242 25.95 9.08 0.21
N TRP A 243 24.79 8.42 0.35
CA TRP A 243 23.88 8.73 1.45
C TRP A 243 24.44 8.33 2.82
N LEU A 244 25.05 7.17 2.93
CA LEU A 244 25.63 6.71 4.20
C LEU A 244 26.82 7.60 4.63
N GLU A 245 27.63 8.07 3.72
CA GLU A 245 28.70 9.04 4.01
C GLU A 245 28.12 10.36 4.52
N GLU A 246 27.12 10.95 3.82
CA GLU A 246 26.47 12.18 4.28
C GLU A 246 25.80 11.97 5.65
N ARG A 247 25.12 10.83 5.84
CA ARG A 247 24.45 10.48 7.09
C ARG A 247 25.46 10.35 8.25
N ALA A 248 26.63 9.78 8.03
CA ALA A 248 27.68 9.60 9.03
C ALA A 248 28.23 10.94 9.55
N CYS A 249 28.13 12.01 8.76
CA CYS A 249 28.51 13.35 9.18
C CYS A 249 27.57 13.98 10.20
N ASN A 250 26.39 13.37 10.46
CA ASN A 250 25.42 13.87 11.43
C ASN A 250 25.51 13.10 12.76
N PRO A 251 26.10 13.70 13.83
CA PRO A 251 26.31 13.00 15.10
C PRO A 251 25.03 12.58 15.80
N ILE A 252 23.89 13.23 15.50
CA ILE A 252 22.59 12.87 16.11
C ILE A 252 22.08 11.51 15.59
N LEU A 253 22.58 11.05 14.43
CA LEU A 253 22.13 9.80 13.79
C LEU A 253 23.00 8.59 14.15
N VAL A 254 23.98 8.72 15.02
CA VAL A 254 24.91 7.61 15.35
C VAL A 254 24.17 6.38 15.89
N ASP A 255 23.21 6.59 16.76
CA ASP A 255 22.42 5.50 17.39
C ASP A 255 21.09 5.21 16.67
N GLU A 256 20.75 5.93 15.60
CA GLU A 256 19.51 5.70 14.83
C GLU A 256 19.74 4.54 13.83
N PRO A 257 19.06 3.40 13.97
CA PRO A 257 19.29 2.25 13.09
C PRO A 257 18.71 2.43 11.69
N ALA A 258 17.73 3.35 11.51
CA ALA A 258 17.05 3.53 10.24
C ALA A 258 18.01 3.92 9.12
N LEU A 259 17.91 3.23 7.98
CA LEU A 259 18.68 3.60 6.78
C LEU A 259 18.34 5.02 6.33
N PHE A 260 17.05 5.34 6.20
CA PHE A 260 16.59 6.66 5.76
C PHE A 260 15.92 7.43 6.88
N THR A 261 16.38 8.67 7.07
CA THR A 261 15.88 9.57 8.13
C THR A 261 15.24 10.83 7.55
N SER A 262 14.32 11.40 8.29
CA SER A 262 13.73 12.72 8.01
C SER A 262 14.66 13.84 8.48
N LEU A 263 14.34 15.10 8.13
CA LEU A 263 15.03 16.28 8.68
C LEU A 263 14.88 16.43 10.21
N GLN A 264 13.98 15.65 10.84
CA GLN A 264 13.83 15.59 12.29
C GLN A 264 14.71 14.49 12.93
N ASN A 265 15.65 13.92 12.18
CA ASN A 265 16.56 12.85 12.64
C ASN A 265 15.83 11.60 13.15
N LYS A 266 14.67 11.29 12.60
CA LYS A 266 13.88 10.09 12.88
C LYS A 266 13.66 9.31 11.59
N ARG A 267 13.41 8.02 11.69
CA ARG A 267 13.02 7.19 10.54
C ARG A 267 12.01 7.90 9.65
N ILE A 268 12.27 7.95 8.35
CA ILE A 268 11.37 8.56 7.37
C ILE A 268 10.04 7.79 7.30
N SER A 269 8.93 8.49 7.14
CA SER A 269 7.62 7.85 7.02
C SER A 269 7.29 7.51 5.56
N THR A 270 6.42 6.51 5.36
CA THR A 270 5.87 6.18 4.02
C THR A 270 5.24 7.39 3.35
N ARG A 271 4.49 8.19 4.13
CA ARG A 271 3.84 9.41 3.61
C ARG A 271 4.84 10.48 3.18
N ALA A 272 6.00 10.58 3.85
CA ALA A 272 7.06 11.49 3.43
C ALA A 272 7.64 11.05 2.08
N VAL A 273 7.95 9.76 1.91
CA VAL A 273 8.44 9.22 0.63
C VAL A 273 7.40 9.38 -0.49
N GLU A 274 6.11 9.14 -0.21
CA GLU A 274 5.02 9.39 -1.18
C GLU A 274 4.97 10.86 -1.63
N LYS A 275 5.15 11.80 -0.70
CA LYS A 275 5.23 13.24 -1.02
C LYS A 275 6.47 13.58 -1.85
N LEU A 276 7.63 12.97 -1.55
CA LEU A 276 8.85 13.15 -2.34
C LEU A 276 8.66 12.65 -3.77
N VAL A 277 8.13 11.43 -3.95
CA VAL A 277 7.83 10.88 -5.29
C VAL A 277 6.87 11.81 -6.04
N LYS A 278 5.78 12.26 -5.39
CA LYS A 278 4.82 13.16 -6.02
C LYS A 278 5.46 14.49 -6.41
N LYS A 279 6.32 15.06 -5.56
CA LYS A 279 7.03 16.33 -5.83
C LYS A 279 7.86 16.24 -7.10
N TYR A 280 8.78 15.29 -7.17
CA TYR A 280 9.71 15.16 -8.31
C TYR A 280 8.99 14.67 -9.58
N ALA A 281 8.08 13.72 -9.46
CA ALA A 281 7.33 13.23 -10.62
C ALA A 281 6.38 14.31 -11.20
N GLY A 282 5.83 15.18 -10.36
CA GLY A 282 4.99 16.29 -10.82
C GLY A 282 5.72 17.28 -11.74
N ILE A 283 7.04 17.39 -11.63
CA ILE A 283 7.88 18.21 -12.51
C ILE A 283 8.09 17.52 -13.86
N VAL A 284 8.38 16.22 -13.83
CA VAL A 284 8.78 15.45 -15.03
C VAL A 284 7.55 14.97 -15.81
N THR A 285 6.53 14.54 -15.11
CA THR A 285 5.31 13.93 -15.70
C THR A 285 4.04 14.52 -15.09
N PRO A 286 3.72 15.79 -15.34
CA PRO A 286 2.60 16.48 -14.67
C PRO A 286 1.24 15.84 -14.95
N LEU A 287 1.09 15.14 -16.07
CA LEU A 287 -0.15 14.44 -16.44
C LEU A 287 -0.25 13.01 -15.88
N LYS A 288 0.85 12.45 -15.36
CA LYS A 288 0.89 11.10 -14.79
C LYS A 288 0.90 11.18 -13.27
N HIS A 289 -0.05 10.53 -12.61
CA HIS A 289 -0.03 10.41 -11.15
C HIS A 289 0.93 9.28 -10.72
N ILE A 290 2.21 9.62 -10.60
CA ILE A 290 3.25 8.69 -10.16
C ILE A 290 3.28 8.60 -8.63
N THR A 291 3.35 7.36 -8.13
CA THR A 291 3.43 7.01 -6.72
C THR A 291 4.54 5.98 -6.52
N PRO A 292 5.01 5.68 -5.31
CA PRO A 292 5.99 4.61 -5.09
C PRO A 292 5.57 3.27 -5.68
N HIS A 293 4.26 2.97 -5.68
CA HIS A 293 3.75 1.75 -6.35
C HIS A 293 3.94 1.80 -7.87
N LYS A 294 3.90 2.99 -8.47
CA LYS A 294 4.16 3.16 -9.91
C LYS A 294 5.65 3.06 -10.24
N LEU A 295 6.54 3.51 -9.35
CA LEU A 295 7.99 3.25 -9.48
C LEU A 295 8.28 1.75 -9.45
N ARG A 296 7.63 1.01 -8.54
CA ARG A 296 7.71 -0.46 -8.52
C ARG A 296 7.14 -1.10 -9.78
N SER A 297 6.04 -0.58 -10.36
CA SER A 297 5.51 -1.05 -11.64
C SER A 297 6.49 -0.76 -12.79
N THR A 298 7.19 0.38 -12.77
CA THR A 298 8.26 0.73 -13.72
C THR A 298 9.39 -0.30 -13.64
N TYR A 299 9.92 -0.58 -12.44
CA TYR A 299 10.94 -1.61 -12.25
C TYR A 299 10.49 -2.98 -12.75
N GLY A 300 9.30 -3.44 -12.35
CA GLY A 300 8.81 -4.74 -12.75
C GLY A 300 8.57 -4.87 -14.27
N THR A 301 8.15 -3.78 -14.94
CA THR A 301 8.03 -3.73 -16.39
C THR A 301 9.39 -3.89 -17.06
N ARG A 302 10.40 -3.16 -16.60
CA ARG A 302 11.77 -3.28 -17.13
C ARG A 302 12.36 -4.67 -16.88
N LEU A 303 12.22 -5.19 -15.65
CA LEU A 303 12.69 -6.53 -15.33
C LEU A 303 12.05 -7.59 -16.24
N TYR A 304 10.74 -7.47 -16.53
CA TYR A 304 10.08 -8.37 -17.45
C TYR A 304 10.58 -8.21 -18.89
N HIS A 305 10.84 -6.97 -19.32
CA HIS A 305 11.39 -6.72 -20.66
C HIS A 305 12.78 -7.35 -20.84
N GLU A 306 13.63 -7.27 -19.82
CA GLU A 306 14.98 -7.83 -19.83
C GLU A 306 15.01 -9.37 -19.70
N THR A 307 14.17 -9.92 -18.81
CA THR A 307 14.23 -11.35 -18.49
C THR A 307 13.27 -12.20 -19.31
N GLN A 308 12.21 -11.60 -19.87
CA GLN A 308 11.08 -12.28 -20.54
C GLN A 308 10.44 -13.37 -19.67
N ASP A 309 10.70 -13.37 -18.35
CA ASP A 309 10.22 -14.37 -17.40
C ASP A 309 9.33 -13.73 -16.33
N ILE A 310 8.03 -14.05 -16.39
CA ILE A 310 7.02 -13.55 -15.46
C ILE A 310 7.21 -14.12 -14.03
N TYR A 311 7.82 -15.30 -13.90
CA TYR A 311 8.05 -15.94 -12.60
C TYR A 311 9.20 -15.25 -11.88
N VAL A 312 10.27 -14.89 -12.58
CA VAL A 312 11.37 -14.07 -12.04
C VAL A 312 10.83 -12.74 -11.53
N VAL A 313 9.98 -12.06 -12.33
CA VAL A 313 9.37 -10.80 -11.91
C VAL A 313 8.47 -10.98 -10.69
N ALA A 314 7.66 -12.05 -10.66
CA ALA A 314 6.78 -12.33 -9.52
C ALA A 314 7.58 -12.61 -8.23
N ASP A 315 8.66 -13.37 -8.32
CA ASP A 315 9.54 -13.70 -7.20
C ASP A 315 10.24 -12.46 -6.65
N VAL A 316 10.96 -11.72 -7.50
CA VAL A 316 11.66 -10.49 -7.11
C VAL A 316 10.71 -9.47 -6.49
N LEU A 317 9.54 -9.25 -7.10
CA LEU A 317 8.51 -8.38 -6.54
C LEU A 317 7.80 -8.98 -5.32
N GLY A 318 7.89 -10.30 -5.06
CA GLY A 318 7.18 -10.98 -3.99
C GLY A 318 5.67 -10.92 -4.14
N HIS A 319 5.19 -11.26 -5.31
CA HIS A 319 3.78 -11.49 -5.57
C HIS A 319 3.44 -12.94 -5.23
N ARG A 320 2.50 -13.15 -4.30
CA ARG A 320 2.03 -14.50 -3.92
C ARG A 320 1.29 -15.22 -5.06
N ASP A 321 0.66 -14.44 -5.93
CA ASP A 321 -0.09 -14.94 -7.08
C ASP A 321 0.52 -14.34 -8.37
N VAL A 322 1.06 -15.21 -9.20
CA VAL A 322 1.64 -14.87 -10.50
C VAL A 322 0.59 -14.25 -11.44
N ASN A 323 -0.70 -14.57 -11.25
CA ASN A 323 -1.77 -13.95 -12.04
C ASN A 323 -1.85 -12.43 -11.80
N THR A 324 -1.50 -11.96 -10.60
CA THR A 324 -1.37 -10.52 -10.34
C THR A 324 -0.30 -9.89 -11.23
N THR A 325 0.84 -10.57 -11.39
CA THR A 325 1.94 -10.15 -12.26
C THR A 325 1.49 -10.24 -13.73
N LYS A 326 0.88 -11.34 -14.14
CA LYS A 326 0.39 -11.56 -15.52
C LYS A 326 -0.61 -10.47 -15.95
N LYS A 327 -1.56 -10.10 -15.10
CA LYS A 327 -2.50 -9.00 -15.39
C LYS A 327 -1.80 -7.66 -15.59
N HIS A 328 -0.76 -7.38 -14.79
CA HIS A 328 0.00 -6.14 -14.90
C HIS A 328 0.86 -6.06 -16.16
N TYR A 329 1.30 -7.19 -16.72
CA TYR A 329 2.21 -7.23 -17.87
C TYR A 329 1.55 -7.78 -19.14
N ALA A 330 0.24 -8.03 -19.14
CA ALA A 330 -0.50 -8.55 -20.30
C ALA A 330 -0.39 -7.64 -21.53
N ALA A 331 -0.29 -6.32 -21.36
CA ALA A 331 -0.12 -5.39 -22.48
C ALA A 331 1.24 -5.55 -23.17
N ILE A 332 2.29 -5.96 -22.45
CA ILE A 332 3.63 -6.24 -23.01
C ILE A 332 3.60 -7.53 -23.84
N SER A 333 2.67 -8.43 -23.55
CA SER A 333 2.53 -9.69 -24.30
C SER A 333 2.19 -9.49 -25.78
N ASP A 334 1.63 -8.36 -26.18
CA ASP A 334 1.36 -8.08 -27.60
C ASP A 334 2.63 -7.78 -28.41
N GLU A 335 3.59 -7.10 -27.83
CA GLU A 335 4.90 -6.87 -28.45
C GLU A 335 5.70 -8.18 -28.55
N ILE A 336 5.65 -8.99 -27.49
CA ILE A 336 6.24 -10.34 -27.49
C ILE A 336 5.55 -11.24 -28.51
N ARG A 337 4.23 -11.20 -28.65
CA ARG A 337 3.49 -11.94 -29.68
C ARG A 337 3.90 -11.54 -31.09
N ARG A 338 4.13 -10.25 -31.34
CA ARG A 338 4.66 -9.74 -32.62
C ARG A 338 6.09 -10.22 -32.85
N GLN A 339 6.95 -10.22 -31.85
CA GLN A 339 8.32 -10.75 -31.95
C GLN A 339 8.31 -12.28 -32.16
N ALA A 340 7.48 -13.01 -31.40
CA ALA A 340 7.32 -14.44 -31.54
C ALA A 340 6.80 -14.84 -32.97
N SER A 341 5.89 -14.04 -33.52
CA SER A 341 5.42 -14.29 -34.93
C SER A 341 6.53 -14.14 -35.96
N LYS A 342 7.56 -13.32 -35.69
CA LYS A 342 8.73 -13.14 -36.56
C LYS A 342 9.80 -14.22 -36.37
N ALA A 343 9.80 -14.89 -35.20
CA ALA A 343 10.78 -15.92 -34.85
C ALA A 343 10.50 -17.27 -35.57
N VAL A 344 9.26 -17.47 -36.04
CA VAL A 344 8.88 -18.68 -36.82
C VAL A 344 9.02 -18.40 -38.29
N THR A 345 10.14 -18.84 -38.87
CA THR A 345 10.37 -18.80 -40.32
C THR A 345 9.78 -20.06 -40.99
N LEU A 346 8.82 -19.90 -41.90
CA LEU A 346 8.15 -21.02 -42.55
C LEU A 346 8.88 -21.55 -43.81
N ARG A 347 9.82 -20.78 -44.33
CA ARG A 347 10.66 -21.16 -45.45
C ARG A 347 12.09 -20.65 -45.23
N LYS A 348 13.06 -21.52 -45.46
CA LYS A 348 14.48 -21.13 -45.56
C LYS A 348 14.78 -20.62 -46.93
#